data_eb7cf1a513b1cc0d165172b3b20b6f7c
#
_entry.id   eb7cf1a513b1cc0d165172b3b20b6f7c
#
_cell.length_a   1.000
_cell.length_b   1.000
_cell.length_c   1.000
_cell.angle_alpha   90.00
_cell.angle_beta   90.00
_cell.angle_gamma   90.00
#
_symmetry.space_group_name_H-M   'P 1'
#
loop_
_entity.id
_entity.type
_entity.pdbx_description
1 polymer ?
#
loop_
_entity_poly.entity_id
_entity_poly.type
_entity_poly.pdbx_seq_one_letter_code
_entity_poly.pdbx_strand_id
1 'polypeptide(L)'
;EMCIRDRAHTNTYGDPAYLRLCYLEALEQPDVVGISIGTRPDCLPAEILSLLEEIAEKTSFTVELGLQTVHDKTACFFHRGYDFPVFVQAFSALRKRGIRICVHIINGLPGEMDADMLETARVLGKMQPDGIKIHLLHILKGTPLEQLWKSGKVQPLSMAEYVQITAAQLALLPSETVIERLTGDGAADCLAAPLWSLDKLAVRNAIAQHLKRTDSWQGKYFSK
;
A
#
# COMPACT_ATOMS: atom_id res chain seq x y z
N GLU A 1 -7.72 -2.41 23.36
CA GLU A 1 -6.69 -3.11 22.55
C GLU A 1 -6.16 -2.15 21.49
N MET A 2 -4.87 -1.86 21.53
CA MET A 2 -4.21 -0.96 20.56
C MET A 2 -3.23 -1.74 19.68
N CYS A 3 -3.24 -1.46 18.37
CA CYS A 3 -2.15 -1.84 17.46
C CYS A 3 -1.35 -0.57 17.15
N ILE A 4 -0.07 -0.55 17.53
CA ILE A 4 0.81 0.56 17.21
C ILE A 4 1.17 0.50 15.73
N ARG A 5 1.01 1.63 15.03
CA ARG A 5 1.40 1.80 13.64
C ARG A 5 2.48 2.86 13.54
N ASP A 6 3.66 2.46 13.17
CA ASP A 6 4.71 3.39 12.78
C ASP A 6 4.68 3.58 11.26
N ARG A 7 4.52 4.84 10.81
CA ARG A 7 4.35 5.21 9.40
C ARG A 7 5.35 6.26 8.93
N ALA A 8 6.22 6.74 9.80
CA ALA A 8 7.19 7.74 9.43
C ALA A 8 8.38 7.08 8.72
N HIS A 9 8.54 7.37 7.43
CA HIS A 9 9.67 6.89 6.64
C HIS A 9 9.76 5.36 6.51
N THR A 10 10.99 4.82 6.60
CA THR A 10 11.28 3.40 6.51
C THR A 10 11.72 2.89 7.88
N ASN A 11 10.85 2.21 8.58
CA ASN A 11 11.03 1.85 9.99
C ASN A 11 11.91 0.62 10.22
N THR A 12 12.55 0.11 9.16
CA THR A 12 13.55 -0.95 9.23
C THR A 12 14.94 -0.47 8.78
N TYR A 13 15.09 0.84 8.55
CA TYR A 13 16.38 1.42 8.18
C TYR A 13 17.08 1.98 9.43
N GLY A 14 18.04 1.24 9.95
CA GLY A 14 18.79 1.62 11.15
C GLY A 14 19.58 0.46 11.75
N ASP A 15 20.22 0.71 12.87
CA ASP A 15 20.91 -0.32 13.67
C ASP A 15 19.87 -1.34 14.20
N PRO A 16 20.02 -2.64 13.94
CA PRO A 16 19.09 -3.66 14.41
C PRO A 16 18.91 -3.67 15.93
N ALA A 17 19.95 -3.39 16.72
CA ALA A 17 19.87 -3.34 18.17
C ALA A 17 19.01 -2.17 18.65
N TYR A 18 19.15 -1.00 18.02
CA TYR A 18 18.31 0.17 18.32
C TYR A 18 16.86 -0.07 17.91
N LEU A 19 16.62 -0.61 16.71
CA LEU A 19 15.26 -0.92 16.23
C LEU A 19 14.57 -1.94 17.16
N ARG A 20 15.31 -2.95 17.63
CA ARG A 20 14.81 -3.92 18.60
C ARG A 20 14.32 -3.26 19.88
N LEU A 21 15.09 -2.31 20.42
CA LEU A 21 14.68 -1.56 21.62
C LEU A 21 13.37 -0.78 21.35
N CYS A 22 13.28 -0.07 20.25
CA CYS A 22 12.07 0.69 19.87
C CYS A 22 10.83 -0.22 19.75
N TYR A 23 10.97 -1.39 19.12
CA TYR A 23 9.84 -2.32 18.96
C TYR A 23 9.42 -2.93 20.29
N LEU A 24 10.37 -3.31 21.15
CA LEU A 24 10.06 -3.85 22.47
C LEU A 24 9.42 -2.80 23.38
N GLU A 25 9.93 -1.57 23.39
CA GLU A 25 9.33 -0.45 24.14
C GLU A 25 7.89 -0.18 23.70
N ALA A 26 7.60 -0.27 22.38
CA ALA A 26 6.25 -0.16 21.87
C ALA A 26 5.33 -1.29 22.37
N LEU A 27 5.85 -2.51 22.51
CA LEU A 27 5.09 -3.66 23.00
C LEU A 27 4.83 -3.63 24.51
N GLU A 28 5.68 -2.92 25.28
CA GLU A 28 5.52 -2.76 26.73
C GLU A 28 4.42 -1.76 27.11
N GLN A 29 3.89 -1.00 26.13
CA GLN A 29 2.81 -0.06 26.41
C GLN A 29 1.51 -0.80 26.77
N PRO A 30 0.74 -0.30 27.73
CA PRO A 30 -0.52 -0.92 28.13
C PRO A 30 -1.47 -1.09 26.94
N ASP A 31 -2.20 -2.20 26.89
CA ASP A 31 -3.23 -2.52 25.90
C ASP A 31 -2.72 -2.67 24.44
N VAL A 32 -1.42 -2.72 24.20
CA VAL A 32 -0.85 -3.01 22.88
C VAL A 32 -0.92 -4.51 22.60
N VAL A 33 -1.61 -4.88 21.52
CA VAL A 33 -1.80 -6.28 21.10
C VAL A 33 -1.06 -6.61 19.80
N GLY A 34 -0.39 -5.63 19.20
CA GLY A 34 0.35 -5.85 17.96
C GLY A 34 1.03 -4.60 17.43
N ILE A 35 1.93 -4.82 16.47
CA ILE A 35 2.67 -3.77 15.78
C ILE A 35 2.50 -3.94 14.26
N SER A 36 2.31 -2.81 13.57
CA SER A 36 2.36 -2.74 12.11
C SER A 36 3.45 -1.76 11.69
N ILE A 37 4.42 -2.24 10.91
CA ILE A 37 5.63 -1.50 10.52
C ILE A 37 5.62 -1.24 9.03
N GLY A 38 5.67 0.06 8.64
CA GLY A 38 5.83 0.46 7.24
C GLY A 38 7.29 0.43 6.81
N THR A 39 7.59 -0.22 5.70
CA THR A 39 8.96 -0.26 5.17
C THR A 39 9.05 -0.37 3.65
N ARG A 40 10.27 -0.13 3.17
CA ARG A 40 10.67 -0.34 1.78
C ARG A 40 11.25 -1.75 1.61
N PRO A 41 11.02 -2.40 0.46
CA PRO A 41 11.57 -3.72 0.17
C PRO A 41 13.09 -3.82 0.25
N ASP A 42 13.80 -2.76 -0.17
CA ASP A 42 15.26 -2.68 -0.17
C ASP A 42 15.89 -2.40 1.22
N CYS A 43 15.06 -2.25 2.26
CA CYS A 43 15.48 -2.04 3.65
C CYS A 43 15.22 -3.27 4.55
N LEU A 44 15.34 -4.47 3.98
CA LEU A 44 15.12 -5.75 4.68
C LEU A 44 16.34 -6.70 4.54
N PRO A 45 17.54 -6.30 5.02
CA PRO A 45 18.68 -7.19 5.07
C PRO A 45 18.44 -8.36 6.04
N ALA A 46 19.26 -9.40 5.99
CA ALA A 46 19.06 -10.63 6.76
C ALA A 46 18.92 -10.39 8.28
N GLU A 47 19.70 -9.48 8.83
CA GLU A 47 19.69 -9.13 10.25
C GLU A 47 18.33 -8.50 10.66
N ILE A 48 17.81 -7.61 9.83
CA ILE A 48 16.48 -7.02 10.04
C ILE A 48 15.39 -8.08 9.92
N LEU A 49 15.45 -8.95 8.90
CA LEU A 49 14.47 -10.03 8.75
C LEU A 49 14.45 -10.95 9.98
N SER A 50 15.61 -11.25 10.57
CA SER A 50 15.69 -12.04 11.82
C SER A 50 15.09 -11.29 13.02
N LEU A 51 15.32 -9.98 13.12
CA LEU A 51 14.68 -9.14 14.14
C LEU A 51 13.14 -9.14 13.98
N LEU A 52 12.64 -8.96 12.75
CA LEU A 52 11.19 -8.94 12.50
C LEU A 52 10.53 -10.29 12.82
N GLU A 53 11.23 -11.41 12.55
CA GLU A 53 10.81 -12.76 12.94
C GLU A 53 10.72 -12.90 14.47
N GLU A 54 11.73 -12.45 15.21
CA GLU A 54 11.70 -12.41 16.69
C GLU A 54 10.50 -11.63 17.24
N ILE A 55 10.18 -10.47 16.64
CA ILE A 55 9.05 -9.66 17.08
C ILE A 55 7.71 -10.34 16.72
N ALA A 56 7.63 -10.96 15.54
CA ALA A 56 6.42 -11.66 15.09
C ALA A 56 6.05 -12.86 15.99
N GLU A 57 7.03 -13.50 16.63
CA GLU A 57 6.80 -14.56 17.61
C GLU A 57 6.16 -14.05 18.92
N LYS A 58 6.30 -12.76 19.23
CA LYS A 58 5.87 -12.17 20.50
C LYS A 58 4.47 -11.54 20.42
N THR A 59 4.03 -11.13 19.23
CA THR A 59 2.81 -10.33 19.08
C THR A 59 2.18 -10.50 17.70
N SER A 60 0.96 -9.99 17.53
CA SER A 60 0.38 -9.80 16.18
C SER A 60 1.21 -8.78 15.40
N PHE A 61 1.91 -9.26 14.38
CA PHE A 61 2.88 -8.46 13.64
C PHE A 61 2.56 -8.38 12.15
N THR A 62 2.59 -7.18 11.60
CA THR A 62 2.34 -6.94 10.17
C THR A 62 3.41 -6.03 9.59
N VAL A 63 3.99 -6.43 8.46
CA VAL A 63 4.84 -5.57 7.65
C VAL A 63 3.99 -4.91 6.55
N GLU A 64 3.92 -3.59 6.57
CA GLU A 64 3.32 -2.77 5.52
C GLU A 64 4.38 -2.50 4.45
N LEU A 65 4.34 -3.26 3.35
CA LEU A 65 5.38 -3.24 2.33
C LEU A 65 4.99 -2.35 1.15
N GLY A 66 5.79 -1.34 0.86
CA GLY A 66 5.58 -0.45 -0.28
C GLY A 66 5.84 -1.18 -1.60
N LEU A 67 4.90 -1.14 -2.54
CA LEU A 67 5.07 -1.56 -3.93
C LEU A 67 4.78 -0.40 -4.87
N GLN A 68 3.65 0.25 -4.65
CA GLN A 68 3.05 1.31 -5.44
C GLN A 68 2.53 0.83 -6.79
N THR A 69 3.37 0.22 -7.62
CA THR A 69 3.08 -0.40 -8.92
C THR A 69 4.09 -1.50 -9.22
N VAL A 70 3.71 -2.46 -10.07
CA VAL A 70 4.62 -3.50 -10.60
C VAL A 70 5.46 -2.98 -11.77
N HIS A 71 5.14 -1.82 -12.31
CA HIS A 71 5.78 -1.26 -13.52
C HIS A 71 7.02 -0.45 -13.16
N ASP A 72 8.21 -1.01 -13.42
CA ASP A 72 9.49 -0.37 -13.10
C ASP A 72 9.70 0.95 -13.84
N LYS A 73 9.16 1.10 -15.06
CA LYS A 73 9.20 2.37 -15.80
C LYS A 73 8.49 3.49 -15.04
N THR A 74 7.30 3.22 -14.51
CA THR A 74 6.54 4.15 -13.67
C THR A 74 7.27 4.42 -12.35
N ALA A 75 7.77 3.36 -11.70
CA ALA A 75 8.54 3.45 -10.47
C ALA A 75 9.80 4.33 -10.61
N CYS A 76 10.48 4.23 -11.73
CA CYS A 76 11.63 5.09 -12.07
C CYS A 76 11.23 6.56 -12.19
N PHE A 77 10.07 6.85 -12.79
CA PHE A 77 9.58 8.22 -12.98
C PHE A 77 9.40 8.98 -11.65
N PHE A 78 8.89 8.33 -10.61
CA PHE A 78 8.72 8.96 -9.29
C PHE A 78 9.82 8.59 -8.28
N HIS A 79 10.95 8.04 -8.77
CA HIS A 79 12.13 7.74 -7.96
C HIS A 79 11.86 6.78 -6.79
N ARG A 80 11.12 5.68 -7.03
CA ARG A 80 10.86 4.64 -6.01
C ARG A 80 12.15 4.10 -5.39
N GLY A 81 13.22 3.99 -6.18
CA GLY A 81 14.56 3.62 -5.71
C GLY A 81 14.84 2.11 -5.65
N TYR A 82 13.90 1.27 -6.06
CA TYR A 82 14.05 -0.19 -6.20
C TYR A 82 13.13 -0.71 -7.29
N ASP A 83 13.50 -1.84 -7.89
CA ASP A 83 12.77 -2.49 -8.97
C ASP A 83 11.81 -3.57 -8.42
N PHE A 84 10.87 -4.00 -9.24
CA PHE A 84 9.89 -5.02 -8.86
C PHE A 84 10.52 -6.34 -8.37
N PRO A 85 11.61 -6.88 -8.96
CA PRO A 85 12.31 -8.06 -8.42
C PRO A 85 12.75 -7.92 -6.96
N VAL A 86 13.18 -6.73 -6.52
CA VAL A 86 13.54 -6.46 -5.10
C VAL A 86 12.33 -6.61 -4.20
N PHE A 87 11.17 -6.09 -4.64
CA PHE A 87 9.92 -6.29 -3.92
C PHE A 87 9.56 -7.79 -3.81
N VAL A 88 9.67 -8.56 -4.90
CA VAL A 88 9.37 -10.00 -4.91
C VAL A 88 10.28 -10.77 -3.94
N GLN A 89 11.57 -10.42 -3.89
CA GLN A 89 12.52 -11.03 -2.95
C GLN A 89 12.15 -10.72 -1.50
N ALA A 90 11.87 -9.46 -1.18
CA ALA A 90 11.45 -9.02 0.15
C ALA A 90 10.13 -9.69 0.60
N PHE A 91 9.14 -9.70 -0.27
CA PHE A 91 7.86 -10.36 -0.04
C PHE A 91 8.04 -11.85 0.26
N SER A 92 8.84 -12.55 -0.55
CA SER A 92 9.13 -13.98 -0.37
C SER A 92 9.89 -14.25 0.93
N ALA A 93 10.83 -13.38 1.30
CA ALA A 93 11.61 -13.50 2.54
C ALA A 93 10.74 -13.34 3.79
N LEU A 94 9.80 -12.40 3.79
CA LEU A 94 8.82 -12.19 4.85
C LEU A 94 7.83 -13.38 4.94
N ARG A 95 7.30 -13.81 3.78
CA ARG A 95 6.38 -14.95 3.69
C ARG A 95 6.97 -16.26 4.23
N LYS A 96 8.24 -16.54 3.92
CA LYS A 96 8.96 -17.72 4.42
C LYS A 96 9.09 -17.74 5.94
N ARG A 97 9.03 -16.57 6.59
CA ARG A 97 9.08 -16.40 8.05
C ARG A 97 7.70 -16.36 8.71
N GLY A 98 6.64 -16.56 7.93
CA GLY A 98 5.27 -16.48 8.46
C GLY A 98 4.82 -15.08 8.86
N ILE A 99 5.55 -14.04 8.45
CA ILE A 99 5.23 -12.65 8.76
C ILE A 99 4.07 -12.19 7.87
N ARG A 100 3.04 -11.63 8.48
CA ARG A 100 1.89 -11.05 7.79
C ARG A 100 2.31 -9.83 6.96
N ILE A 101 1.88 -9.77 5.70
CA ILE A 101 2.27 -8.74 4.74
C ILE A 101 1.05 -7.97 4.25
N CYS A 102 1.04 -6.65 4.47
CA CYS A 102 0.11 -5.73 3.85
C CYS A 102 0.80 -4.92 2.76
N VAL A 103 0.35 -5.03 1.50
CA VAL A 103 0.99 -4.35 0.37
C VAL A 103 0.29 -3.03 0.07
N HIS A 104 1.07 -1.99 -0.19
CA HIS A 104 0.57 -0.67 -0.58
C HIS A 104 0.72 -0.45 -2.09
N ILE A 105 -0.38 -0.08 -2.75
CA ILE A 105 -0.40 0.33 -4.16
C ILE A 105 -1.03 1.72 -4.32
N ILE A 106 -0.70 2.39 -5.44
CA ILE A 106 -1.20 3.73 -5.75
C ILE A 106 -1.81 3.73 -7.15
N ASN A 107 -3.08 4.07 -7.26
CA ASN A 107 -3.75 4.28 -8.54
C ASN A 107 -3.55 5.70 -9.06
N GLY A 108 -3.48 5.85 -10.38
CA GLY A 108 -3.32 7.14 -11.05
C GLY A 108 -1.90 7.65 -11.11
N LEU A 109 -0.90 6.79 -11.01
CA LEU A 109 0.51 7.17 -11.21
C LEU A 109 0.73 7.68 -12.64
N PRO A 110 1.58 8.72 -12.83
CA PRO A 110 1.81 9.29 -14.15
C PRO A 110 2.33 8.27 -15.16
N GLY A 111 1.68 8.22 -16.31
CA GLY A 111 2.03 7.30 -17.40
C GLY A 111 1.39 5.92 -17.31
N GLU A 112 0.63 5.62 -16.26
CA GLU A 112 -0.17 4.40 -16.17
C GLU A 112 -1.58 4.59 -16.74
N MET A 113 -2.02 3.58 -17.47
CA MET A 113 -3.39 3.44 -17.95
C MET A 113 -4.15 2.45 -17.06
N ASP A 114 -5.47 2.33 -17.24
CA ASP A 114 -6.31 1.38 -16.50
C ASP A 114 -5.75 -0.04 -16.54
N ALA A 115 -5.25 -0.48 -17.69
CA ALA A 115 -4.67 -1.80 -17.88
C ALA A 115 -3.46 -2.06 -16.96
N ASP A 116 -2.62 -1.05 -16.75
CA ASP A 116 -1.41 -1.13 -15.91
C ASP A 116 -1.79 -1.27 -14.43
N MET A 117 -2.77 -0.47 -13.97
CA MET A 117 -3.28 -0.55 -12.61
C MET A 117 -3.97 -1.90 -12.33
N LEU A 118 -4.70 -2.44 -13.31
CA LEU A 118 -5.31 -3.77 -13.20
C LEU A 118 -4.27 -4.89 -13.25
N GLU A 119 -3.18 -4.74 -14.01
CA GLU A 119 -2.08 -5.71 -14.02
C GLU A 119 -1.40 -5.76 -12.64
N THR A 120 -1.18 -4.62 -11.99
CA THR A 120 -0.70 -4.56 -10.60
C THR A 120 -1.58 -5.40 -9.67
N ALA A 121 -2.90 -5.29 -9.78
CA ALA A 121 -3.83 -6.10 -8.97
C ALA A 121 -3.78 -7.60 -9.34
N ARG A 122 -3.66 -7.96 -10.62
CA ARG A 122 -3.53 -9.37 -11.04
C ARG A 122 -2.26 -10.03 -10.50
N VAL A 123 -1.14 -9.31 -10.58
CA VAL A 123 0.13 -9.80 -10.03
C VAL A 123 0.03 -10.01 -8.53
N LEU A 124 -0.52 -9.03 -7.79
CA LEU A 124 -0.75 -9.16 -6.36
C LEU A 124 -1.75 -10.26 -6.01
N GLY A 125 -2.80 -10.44 -6.82
CA GLY A 125 -3.73 -11.56 -6.68
C GLY A 125 -3.00 -12.91 -6.67
N LYS A 126 -2.06 -13.13 -7.62
CA LYS A 126 -1.23 -14.34 -7.67
C LYS A 126 -0.25 -14.46 -6.50
N MET A 127 0.24 -13.35 -5.98
CA MET A 127 1.13 -13.33 -4.81
C MET A 127 0.39 -13.55 -3.49
N GLN A 128 -0.92 -13.31 -3.45
CA GLN A 128 -1.81 -13.52 -2.30
C GLN A 128 -1.31 -12.83 -1.01
N PRO A 129 -1.14 -11.50 -0.96
CA PRO A 129 -0.81 -10.82 0.28
C PRO A 129 -1.92 -10.96 1.31
N ASP A 130 -1.57 -10.92 2.59
CA ASP A 130 -2.55 -11.00 3.69
C ASP A 130 -3.44 -9.76 3.77
N GLY A 131 -2.89 -8.61 3.40
CA GLY A 131 -3.60 -7.35 3.33
C GLY A 131 -3.17 -6.50 2.15
N ILE A 132 -4.04 -5.56 1.75
CA ILE A 132 -3.73 -4.57 0.73
C ILE A 132 -4.30 -3.21 1.10
N LYS A 133 -3.54 -2.15 0.81
CA LYS A 133 -3.99 -0.76 0.87
C LYS A 133 -3.95 -0.17 -0.53
N ILE A 134 -5.12 0.16 -1.05
CA ILE A 134 -5.26 0.82 -2.34
C ILE A 134 -5.34 2.33 -2.09
N HIS A 135 -4.32 3.03 -2.52
CA HIS A 135 -4.25 4.49 -2.46
C HIS A 135 -4.52 5.08 -3.84
N LEU A 136 -4.71 6.41 -3.88
CA LEU A 136 -4.68 7.18 -5.10
C LEU A 136 -3.51 8.16 -5.06
N LEU A 137 -3.08 8.60 -6.24
CA LEU A 137 -2.07 9.65 -6.34
C LEU A 137 -2.61 10.95 -5.76
N HIS A 138 -1.93 11.49 -4.74
CA HIS A 138 -2.16 12.83 -4.22
C HIS A 138 -1.12 13.80 -4.78
N ILE A 139 -1.57 14.88 -5.35
CA ILE A 139 -0.73 16.00 -5.77
C ILE A 139 -0.69 16.98 -4.61
N LEU A 140 0.48 17.15 -4.02
CA LEU A 140 0.66 18.04 -2.87
C LEU A 140 1.19 19.41 -3.33
N LYS A 141 0.74 20.47 -2.63
CA LYS A 141 1.20 21.85 -2.86
C LYS A 141 2.72 21.96 -2.66
N GLY A 142 3.35 22.76 -3.48
CA GLY A 142 4.80 23.02 -3.40
C GLY A 142 5.69 21.92 -3.96
N THR A 143 5.12 20.85 -4.56
CA THR A 143 5.89 19.73 -5.12
C THR A 143 6.14 19.86 -6.63
N PRO A 144 7.18 19.21 -7.17
CA PRO A 144 7.38 19.12 -8.63
C PRO A 144 6.16 18.53 -9.36
N LEU A 145 5.44 17.60 -8.71
CA LEU A 145 4.24 17.00 -9.28
C LEU A 145 3.10 18.02 -9.43
N GLU A 146 2.98 18.99 -8.52
CA GLU A 146 2.03 20.10 -8.69
C GLU A 146 2.33 20.94 -9.94
N GLN A 147 3.60 21.18 -10.23
CA GLN A 147 4.01 21.92 -11.43
C GLN A 147 3.66 21.15 -12.71
N LEU A 148 3.86 19.83 -12.72
CA LEU A 148 3.45 18.97 -13.85
C LEU A 148 1.93 18.97 -14.04
N TRP A 149 1.16 18.93 -12.96
CA TRP A 149 -0.29 19.04 -13.01
C TRP A 149 -0.74 20.40 -13.54
N LYS A 150 -0.23 21.50 -13.01
CA LYS A 150 -0.57 22.86 -13.46
C LYS A 150 -0.20 23.10 -14.93
N SER A 151 0.83 22.43 -15.43
CA SER A 151 1.21 22.49 -16.86
C SER A 151 0.44 21.51 -17.75
N GLY A 152 -0.52 20.75 -17.21
CA GLY A 152 -1.31 19.79 -17.95
C GLY A 152 -0.61 18.48 -18.33
N LYS A 153 0.63 18.26 -17.85
CA LYS A 153 1.42 17.05 -18.13
C LYS A 153 1.02 15.83 -17.29
N VAL A 154 0.38 16.06 -16.15
CA VAL A 154 -0.18 15.04 -15.29
C VAL A 154 -1.62 15.40 -14.97
N GLN A 155 -2.52 14.41 -15.05
CA GLN A 155 -3.91 14.57 -14.67
C GLN A 155 -4.25 13.53 -13.61
N PRO A 156 -4.75 13.94 -12.43
CA PRO A 156 -5.24 13.00 -11.44
C PRO A 156 -6.54 12.35 -11.95
N LEU A 157 -6.78 11.12 -11.52
CA LEU A 157 -8.03 10.43 -11.82
C LEU A 157 -9.23 11.22 -11.28
N SER A 158 -10.31 11.22 -12.03
CA SER A 158 -11.62 11.61 -11.51
C SER A 158 -12.12 10.59 -10.49
N MET A 159 -13.06 10.96 -9.65
CA MET A 159 -13.68 10.03 -8.71
C MET A 159 -14.32 8.83 -9.41
N ALA A 160 -14.95 9.04 -10.57
CA ALA A 160 -15.61 7.99 -11.33
C ALA A 160 -14.59 6.96 -11.88
N GLU A 161 -13.49 7.40 -12.47
CA GLU A 161 -12.39 6.54 -12.94
C GLU A 161 -11.78 5.76 -11.78
N TYR A 162 -11.46 6.44 -10.66
CA TYR A 162 -10.91 5.78 -9.47
C TYR A 162 -11.83 4.68 -8.93
N VAL A 163 -13.13 4.95 -8.86
CA VAL A 163 -14.14 3.98 -8.41
C VAL A 163 -14.21 2.77 -9.32
N GLN A 164 -14.20 2.97 -10.64
CA GLN A 164 -14.24 1.88 -11.63
C GLN A 164 -12.99 1.01 -11.53
N ILE A 165 -11.80 1.62 -11.51
CA ILE A 165 -10.52 0.91 -11.43
C ILE A 165 -10.44 0.13 -10.12
N THR A 166 -10.73 0.78 -8.98
CA THR A 166 -10.66 0.14 -7.67
C THR A 166 -11.63 -1.04 -7.55
N ALA A 167 -12.86 -0.90 -8.04
CA ALA A 167 -13.82 -2.00 -8.05
C ALA A 167 -13.34 -3.17 -8.93
N ALA A 168 -12.75 -2.90 -10.09
CA ALA A 168 -12.18 -3.91 -10.96
C ALA A 168 -10.96 -4.60 -10.32
N GLN A 169 -10.09 -3.84 -9.62
CA GLN A 169 -8.97 -4.41 -8.86
C GLN A 169 -9.45 -5.34 -7.74
N LEU A 170 -10.49 -4.95 -6.98
CA LEU A 170 -11.08 -5.82 -5.95
C LEU A 170 -11.55 -7.15 -6.53
N ALA A 171 -12.16 -7.15 -7.71
CA ALA A 171 -12.62 -8.39 -8.36
C ALA A 171 -11.46 -9.31 -8.78
N LEU A 172 -10.24 -8.80 -8.92
CA LEU A 172 -9.04 -9.56 -9.27
C LEU A 172 -8.24 -10.06 -8.05
N LEU A 173 -8.53 -9.54 -6.85
CA LEU A 173 -7.84 -9.92 -5.61
C LEU A 173 -8.55 -11.10 -4.94
N PRO A 174 -7.82 -12.00 -4.24
CA PRO A 174 -8.44 -13.09 -3.48
C PRO A 174 -9.46 -12.59 -2.46
N SER A 175 -10.52 -13.35 -2.20
CA SER A 175 -11.53 -13.04 -1.17
C SER A 175 -10.93 -12.99 0.24
N GLU A 176 -9.86 -13.75 0.48
CA GLU A 176 -9.14 -13.86 1.76
C GLU A 176 -8.23 -12.66 2.04
N THR A 177 -7.83 -11.92 1.00
CA THR A 177 -7.00 -10.72 1.18
C THR A 177 -7.79 -9.62 1.89
N VAL A 178 -7.29 -9.16 3.03
CA VAL A 178 -7.94 -8.07 3.78
C VAL A 178 -7.73 -6.73 3.09
N ILE A 179 -8.82 -6.06 2.73
CA ILE A 179 -8.74 -4.70 2.18
C ILE A 179 -8.69 -3.70 3.32
N GLU A 180 -7.49 -3.28 3.69
CA GLU A 180 -7.28 -2.38 4.83
C GLU A 180 -7.60 -0.93 4.50
N ARG A 181 -7.51 -0.57 3.21
CA ARG A 181 -7.75 0.81 2.76
C ARG A 181 -8.19 0.85 1.29
N LEU A 182 -9.14 1.74 1.00
CA LEU A 182 -9.67 2.00 -0.35
C LEU A 182 -9.48 3.46 -0.82
N THR A 183 -8.82 4.30 -0.01
CA THR A 183 -8.53 5.71 -0.36
C THR A 183 -7.23 6.15 0.30
N GLY A 184 -6.65 7.26 -0.17
CA GLY A 184 -5.48 7.87 0.48
C GLY A 184 -5.84 8.71 1.73
N ASP A 185 -4.84 8.99 2.57
CA ASP A 185 -4.89 9.96 3.67
C ASP A 185 -4.04 11.18 3.29
N GLY A 186 -4.60 12.11 2.53
CA GLY A 186 -3.97 13.40 2.27
C GLY A 186 -4.32 14.41 3.36
N ALA A 187 -3.36 15.15 3.88
CA ALA A 187 -3.64 16.31 4.73
C ALA A 187 -4.35 17.38 3.88
N ALA A 188 -5.53 17.82 4.30
CA ALA A 188 -6.39 18.70 3.51
C ALA A 188 -5.74 20.03 3.16
N ASP A 189 -4.93 20.58 4.06
CA ASP A 189 -4.19 21.82 3.90
C ASP A 189 -3.04 21.74 2.88
N CYS A 190 -2.44 20.56 2.73
CA CYS A 190 -1.36 20.30 1.79
C CYS A 190 -1.82 19.77 0.43
N LEU A 191 -3.06 19.27 0.31
CA LEU A 191 -3.56 18.67 -0.92
C LEU A 191 -3.88 19.75 -1.98
N ALA A 192 -3.32 19.59 -3.18
CA ALA A 192 -3.66 20.39 -4.37
C ALA A 192 -4.72 19.68 -5.22
N ALA A 193 -4.57 18.37 -5.46
CA ALA A 193 -5.52 17.55 -6.25
C ALA A 193 -5.34 16.05 -5.95
N PRO A 194 -6.37 15.24 -6.17
CA PRO A 194 -7.76 15.59 -6.43
C PRO A 194 -8.52 15.88 -5.13
N LEU A 195 -9.28 16.96 -5.08
CA LEU A 195 -9.98 17.39 -3.85
C LEU A 195 -11.12 16.45 -3.42
N TRP A 196 -11.72 15.71 -4.36
CA TRP A 196 -12.76 14.72 -4.05
C TRP A 196 -12.27 13.62 -3.09
N SER A 197 -10.97 13.37 -3.05
CA SER A 197 -10.38 12.34 -2.17
C SER A 197 -10.47 12.66 -0.67
N LEU A 198 -10.78 13.90 -0.32
CA LEU A 198 -11.01 14.33 1.07
C LEU A 198 -12.31 13.74 1.65
N ASP A 199 -13.30 13.46 0.81
CA ASP A 199 -14.55 12.78 1.22
C ASP A 199 -14.40 11.25 1.11
N LYS A 200 -13.68 10.67 2.05
CA LYS A 200 -13.40 9.22 2.09
C LYS A 200 -14.68 8.38 2.17
N LEU A 201 -15.73 8.90 2.84
CA LEU A 201 -16.98 8.16 2.98
C LEU A 201 -17.72 8.11 1.64
N ALA A 202 -17.78 9.23 0.91
CA ALA A 202 -18.36 9.26 -0.44
C ALA A 202 -17.64 8.30 -1.39
N VAL A 203 -16.30 8.27 -1.36
CA VAL A 203 -15.51 7.35 -2.21
C VAL A 203 -15.81 5.89 -1.88
N ARG A 204 -15.80 5.50 -0.61
CA ARG A 204 -16.12 4.12 -0.17
C ARG A 204 -17.53 3.71 -0.58
N ASN A 205 -18.51 4.59 -0.36
CA ASN A 205 -19.90 4.35 -0.74
C ASN A 205 -20.05 4.20 -2.27
N ALA A 206 -19.34 5.03 -3.06
CA ALA A 206 -19.37 4.95 -4.52
C ALA A 206 -18.78 3.63 -5.02
N ILE A 207 -17.66 3.14 -4.44
CA ILE A 207 -17.09 1.83 -4.76
C ILE A 207 -18.08 0.72 -4.44
N ALA A 208 -18.70 0.72 -3.24
CA ALA A 208 -19.68 -0.28 -2.84
C ALA A 208 -20.91 -0.29 -3.76
N GLN A 209 -21.43 0.89 -4.12
CA GLN A 209 -22.55 1.03 -5.06
C GLN A 209 -22.17 0.56 -6.47
N HIS A 210 -20.94 0.87 -6.93
CA HIS A 210 -20.46 0.41 -8.23
C HIS A 210 -20.39 -1.12 -8.28
N LEU A 211 -19.80 -1.77 -7.27
CA LEU A 211 -19.76 -3.23 -7.17
C LEU A 211 -21.16 -3.83 -7.21
N LYS A 212 -22.10 -3.28 -6.43
CA LYS A 212 -23.49 -3.76 -6.43
C LYS A 212 -24.16 -3.60 -7.81
N ARG A 213 -24.00 -2.44 -8.46
CA ARG A 213 -24.58 -2.13 -9.78
C ARG A 213 -24.05 -3.03 -10.88
N THR A 214 -22.78 -3.43 -10.80
CA THR A 214 -22.11 -4.28 -11.80
C THR A 214 -22.14 -5.76 -11.42
N ASP A 215 -22.93 -6.13 -10.39
CA ASP A 215 -22.99 -7.49 -9.85
C ASP A 215 -21.56 -8.06 -9.62
N SER A 216 -20.69 -7.27 -9.01
CA SER A 216 -19.29 -7.62 -8.77
C SER A 216 -18.96 -7.62 -7.28
N TRP A 217 -17.94 -8.41 -6.91
CA TRP A 217 -17.45 -8.55 -5.54
C TRP A 217 -15.96 -8.87 -5.54
N GLN A 218 -15.33 -8.78 -4.39
CA GLN A 218 -13.92 -9.15 -4.24
C GLN A 218 -13.72 -10.64 -4.59
N GLY A 219 -12.79 -10.91 -5.49
CA GLY A 219 -12.45 -12.26 -5.92
C GLY A 219 -13.29 -12.81 -7.06
N LYS A 220 -14.29 -12.07 -7.60
CA LYS A 220 -15.13 -12.55 -8.69
C LYS A 220 -14.35 -13.05 -9.91
N TYR A 221 -13.23 -12.42 -10.24
CA TYR A 221 -12.38 -12.77 -11.38
C TYR A 221 -10.99 -13.23 -10.97
N PHE A 222 -10.80 -13.51 -9.68
CA PHE A 222 -9.57 -14.11 -9.20
C PHE A 222 -9.48 -15.58 -9.65
N SER A 223 -8.36 -15.93 -10.28
CA SER A 223 -8.00 -17.32 -10.59
C SER A 223 -6.60 -17.61 -10.06
N LYS A 224 -6.47 -18.70 -9.33
CA LYS A 224 -5.18 -19.18 -8.79
C LYS A 224 -4.23 -19.57 -9.91
#